data_775a432dd5b3e0ff35269a99f264f1f1
#
_entry.id   775a432dd5b3e0ff35269a99f264f1f1
#
_cell.length_a   1.000
_cell.length_b   1.000
_cell.length_c   1.000
_cell.angle_alpha   90.00
_cell.angle_beta   90.00
_cell.angle_gamma   90.00
#
_symmetry.space_group_name_H-M   'P 1'
#
loop_
_entity.id
_entity.type
_entity.pdbx_description
1 polymer ?
#
loop_
_entity_poly.entity_id
_entity_poly.type
_entity_poly.pdbx_seq_one_letter_code
_entity_poly.pdbx_strand_id
1 'polypeptide(L)'
;MIGLPVIREGKTIGAVMRGVLSQDGRRLRGIVMRGGLMGARWLPRERIALVGRVSVIAEGKPERVPKDAVYRLFRVTDPEGARLGVVPDALLHEDTLRVAALEISAGPLDDLIDGRFYATAFTVRPAGETGHVTIPSAREEVN
;
A
#
# COMPACT_ATOMS: atom_id res chain seq x y z
N MET A 1 1.77 -6.82 0.52
CA MET A 1 0.36 -7.00 0.05
C MET A 1 0.26 -7.31 -1.44
N ILE A 2 1.07 -6.69 -2.28
CA ILE A 2 1.06 -6.95 -3.73
C ILE A 2 1.32 -8.43 -4.04
N GLY A 3 0.52 -9.00 -4.93
CA GLY A 3 0.63 -10.40 -5.35
C GLY A 3 -0.14 -11.39 -4.49
N LEU A 4 -0.68 -11.00 -3.34
CA LEU A 4 -1.44 -11.91 -2.50
C LEU A 4 -2.72 -12.38 -3.20
N PRO A 5 -3.07 -13.66 -3.06
CA PRO A 5 -4.36 -14.13 -3.57
C PRO A 5 -5.51 -13.51 -2.79
N VAL A 6 -6.59 -13.20 -3.50
CA VAL A 6 -7.84 -12.72 -2.91
C VAL A 6 -8.81 -13.90 -2.87
N ILE A 7 -9.30 -14.20 -1.67
CA ILE A 7 -10.16 -15.35 -1.43
C ILE A 7 -11.53 -14.88 -0.98
N ARG A 8 -12.56 -15.39 -1.63
CA ARG A 8 -13.95 -15.15 -1.28
C ARG A 8 -14.71 -16.46 -1.24
N GLU A 9 -15.38 -16.71 -0.12
CA GLU A 9 -16.14 -17.95 0.09
C GLU A 9 -15.32 -19.21 -0.19
N GLY A 10 -14.05 -19.19 0.25
CA GLY A 10 -13.14 -20.34 0.09
C GLY A 10 -12.51 -20.48 -1.28
N LYS A 11 -12.79 -19.57 -2.21
CA LYS A 11 -12.25 -19.64 -3.57
C LYS A 11 -11.35 -18.45 -3.88
N THR A 12 -10.26 -18.72 -4.56
CA THR A 12 -9.39 -17.65 -5.07
C THR A 12 -10.09 -16.97 -6.25
N ILE A 13 -10.36 -15.68 -6.10
CA ILE A 13 -11.03 -14.88 -7.13
C ILE A 13 -10.10 -13.95 -7.89
N GLY A 14 -8.83 -13.87 -7.49
CA GLY A 14 -7.83 -13.06 -8.15
C GLY A 14 -6.63 -12.82 -7.27
N ALA A 15 -5.83 -11.83 -7.63
CA ALA A 15 -4.62 -11.46 -6.89
C ALA A 15 -4.51 -9.94 -6.78
N VAL A 16 -3.91 -9.47 -5.70
CA VAL A 16 -3.72 -8.04 -5.47
C VAL A 16 -2.72 -7.48 -6.47
N MET A 17 -3.14 -6.48 -7.24
CA MET A 17 -2.25 -5.70 -8.10
C MET A 17 -1.60 -4.57 -7.30
N ARG A 18 -2.40 -3.89 -6.49
CA ARG A 18 -1.92 -2.83 -5.60
C ARG A 18 -2.99 -2.46 -4.58
N GLY A 19 -2.55 -1.95 -3.44
CA GLY A 19 -3.44 -1.32 -2.48
C GLY A 19 -3.53 0.18 -2.77
N VAL A 20 -4.69 0.76 -2.52
CA VAL A 20 -4.90 2.20 -2.62
C VAL A 20 -5.15 2.72 -1.22
N LEU A 21 -4.29 3.62 -0.77
CA LEU A 21 -4.39 4.20 0.57
C LEU A 21 -5.20 5.49 0.54
N SER A 22 -5.68 5.89 1.71
CA SER A 22 -6.25 7.22 1.90
C SER A 22 -5.19 8.29 1.59
N GLN A 23 -5.62 9.51 1.33
CA GLN A 23 -4.70 10.59 0.96
C GLN A 23 -3.65 10.88 2.04
N ASP A 24 -3.98 10.68 3.30
CA ASP A 24 -3.03 10.84 4.40
C ASP A 24 -2.12 9.61 4.61
N GLY A 25 -2.33 8.54 3.88
CA GLY A 25 -1.52 7.33 3.97
C GLY A 25 -1.79 6.47 5.19
N ARG A 26 -2.84 6.73 5.95
CA ARG A 26 -3.07 6.08 7.24
C ARG A 26 -3.97 4.86 7.18
N ARG A 27 -4.76 4.71 6.14
CA ARG A 27 -5.74 3.62 5.99
C ARG A 27 -5.74 3.07 4.58
N LEU A 28 -6.06 1.79 4.47
CA LEU A 28 -6.37 1.20 3.18
C LEU A 28 -7.76 1.68 2.76
N ARG A 29 -7.85 2.20 1.55
CA ARG A 29 -9.11 2.58 0.93
C ARG A 29 -9.74 1.41 0.19
N GLY A 30 -8.92 0.61 -0.44
CA GLY A 30 -9.32 -0.56 -1.18
C GLY A 30 -8.17 -1.19 -1.93
N ILE A 31 -8.46 -2.25 -2.65
CA ILE A 31 -7.48 -3.03 -3.40
C ILE A 31 -7.89 -3.08 -4.86
N VAL A 32 -6.94 -2.79 -5.76
CA VAL A 32 -7.08 -3.11 -7.17
C VAL A 32 -6.56 -4.52 -7.36
N MET A 33 -7.41 -5.39 -7.86
CA MET A 33 -7.07 -6.79 -8.04
C MET A 33 -7.23 -7.20 -9.50
N ARG A 34 -6.47 -8.20 -9.88
CA ARG A 34 -6.64 -8.87 -11.17
C ARG A 34 -7.56 -10.09 -10.94
N GLY A 35 -8.65 -10.16 -11.66
CA GLY A 35 -9.61 -11.25 -11.50
C GLY A 35 -10.12 -11.77 -12.83
N GLY A 36 -9.75 -13.00 -13.19
CA GLY A 36 -10.28 -13.72 -14.34
C GLY A 36 -10.24 -12.93 -15.65
N LEU A 37 -11.31 -13.06 -16.41
CA LEU A 37 -11.45 -12.43 -17.73
C LEU A 37 -11.87 -10.97 -17.66
N MET A 38 -12.28 -10.50 -16.50
CA MET A 38 -12.81 -9.13 -16.33
C MET A 38 -11.71 -8.07 -16.19
N GLY A 39 -10.44 -8.48 -16.13
CA GLY A 39 -9.33 -7.56 -15.96
C GLY A 39 -9.26 -6.99 -14.53
N ALA A 40 -8.89 -5.72 -14.40
CA ALA A 40 -8.76 -5.08 -13.10
C ALA A 40 -10.12 -4.81 -12.47
N ARG A 41 -10.24 -5.17 -11.18
CA ARG A 41 -11.45 -4.96 -10.39
C ARG A 41 -11.09 -4.27 -9.08
N TRP A 42 -12.08 -3.70 -8.44
CA TRP A 42 -11.92 -2.95 -7.21
C TRP A 42 -12.60 -3.67 -6.05
N LEU A 43 -11.84 -3.89 -4.98
CA LEU A 43 -12.38 -4.41 -3.74
C LEU A 43 -12.29 -3.30 -2.70
N PRO A 44 -13.40 -2.60 -2.40
CA PRO A 44 -13.38 -1.52 -1.43
C PRO A 44 -13.15 -2.08 -0.02
N ARG A 45 -12.63 -1.23 0.86
CA ARG A 45 -12.32 -1.59 2.24
C ARG A 45 -13.48 -2.28 2.94
N GLU A 46 -14.71 -1.82 2.72
CA GLU A 46 -15.91 -2.34 3.38
C GLU A 46 -16.18 -3.81 3.04
N ARG A 47 -15.58 -4.31 1.97
CA ARG A 47 -15.73 -5.69 1.52
C ARG A 47 -14.50 -6.55 1.78
N ILE A 48 -13.57 -6.03 2.58
CA ILE A 48 -12.36 -6.76 2.98
C ILE A 48 -12.48 -7.12 4.45
N ALA A 49 -12.44 -8.41 4.76
CA ALA A 49 -12.44 -8.89 6.15
C ALA A 49 -11.04 -8.84 6.75
N LEU A 50 -10.03 -9.18 5.95
CA LEU A 50 -8.68 -9.38 6.46
C LEU A 50 -7.66 -9.21 5.33
N VAL A 51 -6.55 -8.53 5.63
CA VAL A 51 -5.35 -8.56 4.80
C VAL A 51 -4.27 -9.27 5.61
N GLY A 52 -4.12 -10.56 5.35
CA GLY A 52 -3.16 -11.40 6.06
C GLY A 52 -1.80 -11.45 5.38
N ARG A 53 -0.94 -12.32 5.88
CA ARG A 53 0.40 -12.51 5.31
C ARG A 53 0.38 -13.30 4.00
N VAL A 54 -0.59 -14.19 3.85
CA VAL A 54 -0.62 -15.12 2.71
C VAL A 54 -1.83 -14.91 1.81
N SER A 55 -2.83 -14.15 2.24
CA SER A 55 -4.03 -13.91 1.45
C SER A 55 -4.82 -12.72 1.94
N VAL A 56 -5.69 -12.23 1.06
CA VAL A 56 -6.71 -11.25 1.40
C VAL A 56 -8.05 -11.97 1.42
N ILE A 57 -8.81 -11.80 2.49
CA ILE A 57 -10.14 -12.39 2.61
C ILE A 57 -11.19 -11.34 2.28
N ALA A 58 -11.96 -11.60 1.23
CA ALA A 58 -13.03 -10.73 0.77
C ALA A 58 -14.39 -11.20 1.30
N GLU A 59 -15.21 -10.26 1.74
CA GLU A 59 -16.59 -10.51 2.19
C GLU A 59 -17.62 -10.18 1.14
N GLY A 60 -17.24 -9.49 0.08
CA GLY A 60 -18.17 -9.10 -0.97
C GLY A 60 -17.54 -9.20 -2.34
N LYS A 61 -18.35 -8.95 -3.36
CA LYS A 61 -17.90 -9.00 -4.75
C LYS A 61 -17.04 -7.80 -5.10
N PRO A 62 -15.98 -8.00 -5.91
CA PRO A 62 -15.29 -6.87 -6.52
C PRO A 62 -16.21 -6.09 -7.46
N GLU A 63 -15.88 -4.84 -7.67
CA GLU A 63 -16.66 -3.95 -8.53
C GLU A 63 -15.74 -3.19 -9.50
N ARG A 64 -16.29 -2.26 -10.23
CA ARG A 64 -15.54 -1.42 -11.18
C ARG A 64 -14.54 -0.56 -10.44
N VAL A 65 -13.32 -0.45 -10.96
CA VAL A 65 -12.28 0.41 -10.38
C VAL A 65 -12.69 1.88 -10.49
N PRO A 66 -12.76 2.62 -9.36
CA PRO A 66 -13.05 4.05 -9.41
C PRO A 66 -11.95 4.81 -10.14
N LYS A 67 -12.32 5.93 -10.78
CA LYS A 67 -11.36 6.77 -11.52
C LYS A 67 -10.26 7.34 -10.62
N ASP A 68 -10.57 7.62 -9.35
CA ASP A 68 -9.64 8.19 -8.40
C ASP A 68 -8.79 7.13 -7.67
N ALA A 69 -8.97 5.85 -7.98
CA ALA A 69 -8.15 4.76 -7.41
C ALA A 69 -6.74 4.69 -8.00
N VAL A 70 -6.31 5.72 -8.70
CA VAL A 70 -4.93 5.87 -9.20
C VAL A 70 -4.00 6.53 -8.19
N TYR A 71 -4.55 7.13 -7.12
CA TYR A 71 -3.74 7.80 -6.10
C TYR A 71 -2.76 6.83 -5.45
N ARG A 72 -1.50 7.25 -5.35
CA ARG A 72 -0.47 6.45 -4.68
C ARG A 72 0.54 7.35 -3.99
N LEU A 73 1.09 6.88 -2.89
CA LEU A 73 2.27 7.46 -2.27
C LEU A 73 3.47 7.13 -3.15
N PHE A 74 4.34 8.11 -3.36
CA PHE A 74 5.42 7.89 -4.31
C PHE A 74 6.77 8.33 -3.74
N ARG A 75 7.07 9.63 -3.76
CA ARG A 75 8.37 10.14 -3.32
C ARG A 75 8.46 10.21 -1.81
N VAL A 76 9.63 9.86 -1.29
CA VAL A 76 9.94 9.94 0.13
C VAL A 76 11.15 10.83 0.31
N THR A 77 11.02 11.84 1.17
CA THR A 77 12.11 12.74 1.53
C THR A 77 12.21 12.86 3.05
N ASP A 78 13.35 13.33 3.55
CA ASP A 78 13.49 13.74 4.92
C ASP A 78 12.94 15.17 5.12
N PRO A 79 12.92 15.72 6.35
CA PRO A 79 12.42 17.07 6.59
C PRO A 79 13.19 18.16 5.87
N GLU A 80 14.46 17.95 5.55
CA GLU A 80 15.30 18.89 4.81
C GLU A 80 15.14 18.79 3.29
N GLY A 81 14.32 17.83 2.83
CA GLY A 81 14.06 17.65 1.41
C GLY A 81 15.01 16.68 0.72
N ALA A 82 15.91 16.03 1.46
CA ALA A 82 16.80 15.03 0.87
C ALA A 82 16.00 13.80 0.44
N ARG A 83 16.25 13.32 -0.78
CA ARG A 83 15.53 12.19 -1.34
C ARG A 83 15.95 10.89 -0.65
N LEU A 84 14.96 10.14 -0.15
CA LEU A 84 15.18 8.86 0.52
C LEU A 84 14.75 7.66 -0.32
N GLY A 85 13.80 7.85 -1.24
CA GLY A 85 13.33 6.77 -2.10
C GLY A 85 11.89 6.90 -2.51
N VAL A 86 11.25 5.75 -2.71
CA VAL A 86 9.84 5.64 -3.10
C VAL A 86 9.13 4.62 -2.22
N VAL A 87 7.80 4.60 -2.28
CA VAL A 87 6.97 3.67 -1.50
C VAL A 87 6.43 2.58 -2.43
N PRO A 88 7.02 1.37 -2.45
CA PRO A 88 6.49 0.28 -3.25
C PRO A 88 5.28 -0.40 -2.62
N ASP A 89 5.19 -0.45 -1.30
CA ASP A 89 4.12 -1.15 -0.61
C ASP A 89 3.95 -0.61 0.82
N ALA A 90 2.93 -1.11 1.51
CA ALA A 90 2.64 -0.76 2.89
C ALA A 90 2.34 -2.03 3.69
N LEU A 91 2.67 -2.00 4.98
CA LEU A 91 2.24 -3.00 5.94
C LEU A 91 0.98 -2.53 6.63
N LEU A 92 -0.01 -3.40 6.71
CA LEU A 92 -1.29 -3.09 7.32
C LEU A 92 -1.51 -3.90 8.59
N HIS A 93 -2.30 -3.35 9.50
CA HIS A 93 -2.91 -4.15 10.56
C HIS A 93 -3.98 -5.02 9.92
N GLU A 94 -3.96 -6.31 10.19
CA GLU A 94 -4.72 -7.32 9.46
C GLU A 94 -6.23 -7.08 9.40
N ASP A 95 -6.82 -6.65 10.50
CA ASP A 95 -8.26 -6.51 10.65
C ASP A 95 -8.75 -5.06 10.55
N THR A 96 -8.00 -4.11 11.09
CA THR A 96 -8.39 -2.69 11.04
C THR A 96 -8.07 -2.05 9.70
N LEU A 97 -7.16 -2.63 8.92
CA LEU A 97 -6.68 -2.15 7.65
C LEU A 97 -6.04 -0.76 7.74
N ARG A 98 -5.56 -0.40 8.93
CA ARG A 98 -4.76 0.80 9.14
C ARG A 98 -3.32 0.50 8.75
N VAL A 99 -2.64 1.53 8.24
CA VAL A 99 -1.25 1.39 7.84
C VAL A 99 -0.37 1.34 9.09
N ALA A 100 0.36 0.24 9.25
CA ALA A 100 1.33 0.06 10.33
C ALA A 100 2.67 0.69 9.97
N ALA A 101 3.09 0.55 8.71
CA ALA A 101 4.34 1.11 8.21
C ALA A 101 4.30 1.24 6.70
N LEU A 102 5.09 2.15 6.16
CA LEU A 102 5.35 2.23 4.73
C LEU A 102 6.68 1.55 4.43
N GLU A 103 6.68 0.70 3.40
CA GLU A 103 7.91 0.13 2.88
C GLU A 103 8.59 1.19 2.00
N ILE A 104 9.87 1.43 2.22
CA ILE A 104 10.64 2.43 1.50
C ILE A 104 11.76 1.73 0.72
N SER A 105 11.84 2.03 -0.56
CA SER A 105 12.88 1.53 -1.44
C SER A 105 13.74 2.70 -1.91
N ALA A 106 15.04 2.63 -1.63
CA ALA A 106 16.00 3.65 -2.06
C ALA A 106 16.52 3.42 -3.48
N GLY A 107 16.14 2.29 -4.10
CA GLY A 107 16.55 1.92 -5.45
C GLY A 107 17.14 0.50 -5.49
N PRO A 108 17.24 -0.12 -6.68
CA PRO A 108 17.66 -1.53 -6.79
C PRO A 108 19.04 -1.82 -6.20
N LEU A 109 20.02 -0.94 -6.40
CA LEU A 109 21.37 -1.16 -5.86
C LEU A 109 21.41 -0.99 -4.35
N ASP A 110 20.77 0.04 -3.85
CA ASP A 110 20.73 0.29 -2.41
C ASP A 110 19.92 -0.80 -1.70
N ASP A 111 18.83 -1.27 -2.30
CA ASP A 111 18.03 -2.36 -1.76
C ASP A 111 18.82 -3.68 -1.68
N LEU A 112 19.70 -3.90 -2.65
CA LEU A 112 20.53 -5.10 -2.69
C LEU A 112 21.57 -5.10 -1.57
N ILE A 113 22.10 -3.94 -1.21
CA ILE A 113 23.16 -3.79 -0.20
C ILE A 113 22.55 -3.67 1.20
N ASP A 114 21.61 -2.74 1.39
CA ASP A 114 21.07 -2.37 2.70
C ASP A 114 19.66 -2.91 2.95
N GLY A 115 19.00 -3.45 1.92
CA GLY A 115 17.62 -3.86 1.98
C GLY A 115 16.67 -2.68 1.96
N ARG A 116 15.37 -2.99 1.94
CA ARG A 116 14.32 -1.97 2.10
C ARG A 116 14.10 -1.73 3.57
N PHE A 117 13.59 -0.56 3.91
CA PHE A 117 13.26 -0.27 5.30
C PHE A 117 11.79 0.14 5.44
N TYR A 118 11.32 0.15 6.70
CA TYR A 118 9.93 0.45 7.02
C TYR A 118 9.86 1.70 7.88
N ALA A 119 9.04 2.66 7.47
CA ALA A 119 8.79 3.88 8.21
C ALA A 119 7.45 3.78 8.92
N THR A 120 7.46 3.85 10.25
CA THR A 120 6.24 3.88 11.07
C THR A 120 5.75 5.31 11.31
N ALA A 121 6.68 6.26 11.31
CA ALA A 121 6.39 7.69 11.46
C ALA A 121 6.55 8.37 10.09
N PHE A 122 5.50 9.01 9.62
CA PHE A 122 5.50 9.70 8.33
C PHE A 122 4.36 10.70 8.26
N THR A 123 4.49 11.67 7.37
CA THR A 123 3.41 12.57 6.97
C THR A 123 3.27 12.54 5.46
N VAL A 124 2.06 12.77 4.96
CA VAL A 124 1.77 12.74 3.54
C VAL A 124 1.16 14.06 3.11
N ARG A 125 1.68 14.63 2.04
CA ARG A 125 1.11 15.79 1.37
C ARG A 125 0.59 15.36 0.00
N PRO A 126 -0.75 15.33 -0.19
CA PRO A 126 -1.31 14.97 -1.48
C PRO A 126 -1.01 16.02 -2.55
N ALA A 127 -0.75 15.57 -3.77
CA ALA A 127 -0.51 16.41 -4.93
C ALA A 127 -1.06 15.69 -6.16
N GLY A 128 -2.35 15.91 -6.48
CA GLY A 128 -3.01 15.23 -7.58
C GLY A 128 -3.11 13.72 -7.36
N GLU A 129 -2.54 12.94 -8.26
CA GLU A 129 -2.59 11.48 -8.21
C GLU A 129 -1.50 10.85 -7.34
N THR A 130 -0.62 11.65 -6.75
CA THR A 130 0.46 11.15 -5.90
C THR A 130 0.47 11.82 -4.54
N GLY A 131 1.02 11.13 -3.56
CA GLY A 131 1.30 11.68 -2.24
C GLY A 131 2.80 11.76 -2.01
N HIS A 132 3.26 12.91 -1.56
CA HIS A 132 4.65 13.11 -1.16
C HIS A 132 4.78 12.74 0.31
N VAL A 133 5.67 11.82 0.62
CA VAL A 133 5.89 11.30 1.97
C VAL A 133 7.13 11.98 2.57
N THR A 134 6.97 12.49 3.78
CA THR A 134 8.10 12.99 4.58
C THR A 134 8.23 12.10 5.81
N ILE A 135 9.43 11.60 6.05
CA ILE A 135 9.73 10.80 7.23
C ILE A 135 10.80 11.51 8.07
N PRO A 136 10.84 11.26 9.39
CA PRO A 136 11.91 11.79 10.24
C PRO A 136 13.28 11.33 9.74
N SER A 137 14.33 12.03 10.13
CA SER A 137 15.68 11.63 9.76
C SER A 137 15.96 10.22 10.28
N ALA A 138 16.85 9.49 9.59
CA ALA A 138 17.24 8.13 10.00
C ALA A 138 17.74 8.06 11.44
N ARG A 139 18.29 9.15 11.98
CA ARG A 139 18.70 9.25 13.38
C ARG A 139 17.55 9.10 14.35
N GLU A 140 16.42 9.72 14.03
CA GLU A 140 15.22 9.70 14.89
C GLU A 140 14.58 8.33 14.89
N GLU A 141 14.62 7.63 13.79
CA GLU A 141 14.03 6.29 13.68
C GLU A 141 14.89 5.20 14.35
N VAL A 142 16.20 5.35 14.36
CA VAL A 142 17.13 4.40 14.98
C VAL A 142 17.04 4.48 16.50
N ASN A 143 16.70 5.61 17.04
CA ASN A 143 16.55 5.81 18.47
C ASN A 143 15.12 5.53 18.93
#